data_d98174029dbbc6a13ad8797ad6ff1664
#
_entry.id   d98174029dbbc6a13ad8797ad6ff1664
#
_cell.length_a   1.000
_cell.length_b   1.000
_cell.length_c   1.000
_cell.angle_alpha   90.00
_cell.angle_beta   90.00
_cell.angle_gamma   90.00
#
_symmetry.space_group_name_H-M   'P 1'
#
loop_
_entity.id
_entity.type
_entity.pdbx_description
1 polymer ?
#
loop_
_entity_poly.entity_id
_entity_poly.type
_entity_poly.pdbx_seq_one_letter_code
_entity_poly.pdbx_strand_id
1 'polypeptide(L)'
;KPGIMSCNCSYLITDPKGEMLRATGNLLKEQGYEVKVFNLIAPDESDGYNPFSYIRDEKDVLKLIENLIRNTTPKGSQSNDPFWEKAEIALDSALMLYLLSQAPPEEQNFATMMYLMENATVKEEDEEYQSPMDQLMAELEEEAPNHVAVKQWHVFKQAAGKTAKSIIVSAAVRLAAFNLPQIARMTNKDELDLGSLGERKRAVFCVIPDNDTSLNYLVGMLYTQAFQELYYCADHEHKGALPVPVRVIQDEWANVAQPDSYPKILATCRSRQIFLNIIVQNIASIKALYKDEWEGIIGNCDELLYLGGNEQGTHEYISKMLGKETIDTRTHGKTKGRSGSYSTNYQNSGRELLTGDEVRLLDNDYALLFVRGERAVIDRKYDIMKHPNIKRTEDGGAEAYVHQRAVPDYSLPDLPYGEEDLEYIEIMEDPDEEGETDETEEEGHE
;
A
#
# COMPACT_ATOMS: atom_id res chain seq x y z
N LYS A 1 15.20 11.78 -4.59
CA LYS A 1 15.90 12.48 -3.51
C LYS A 1 15.83 14.02 -3.63
N PRO A 2 16.15 14.72 -4.77
CA PRO A 2 16.20 16.19 -4.82
C PRO A 2 14.93 16.89 -4.33
N GLY A 3 13.75 16.37 -4.68
CA GLY A 3 12.47 16.92 -4.24
C GLY A 3 12.25 16.82 -2.72
N ILE A 4 12.75 15.78 -2.07
CA ILE A 4 12.71 15.62 -0.61
C ILE A 4 13.67 16.63 0.05
N MET A 5 14.87 16.77 -0.50
CA MET A 5 15.91 17.69 -0.02
C MET A 5 15.47 19.16 -0.08
N SER A 6 14.44 19.51 -0.86
CA SER A 6 13.89 20.87 -0.93
C SER A 6 13.13 21.27 0.34
N CYS A 7 12.66 20.34 1.16
CA CYS A 7 12.01 20.54 2.46
C CYS A 7 10.86 21.58 2.43
N ASN A 8 10.06 21.59 1.37
CA ASN A 8 9.05 22.62 1.10
C ASN A 8 7.59 22.18 1.30
N CYS A 9 7.35 20.90 1.60
CA CYS A 9 6.01 20.33 1.80
C CYS A 9 6.12 19.14 2.76
N SER A 10 5.00 18.56 3.17
CA SER A 10 4.99 17.23 3.81
C SER A 10 5.19 16.12 2.78
N TYR A 11 5.64 14.97 3.23
CA TYR A 11 6.00 13.87 2.35
C TYR A 11 5.35 12.56 2.81
N LEU A 12 4.79 11.80 1.85
CA LEU A 12 4.45 10.39 1.98
C LEU A 12 5.24 9.64 0.90
N ILE A 13 6.14 8.75 1.30
CA ILE A 13 7.18 8.22 0.42
C ILE A 13 7.16 6.70 0.44
N THR A 14 7.00 6.05 -0.71
CA THR A 14 7.38 4.65 -0.86
C THR A 14 8.88 4.58 -1.09
N ASP A 15 9.58 3.88 -0.23
CA ASP A 15 11.05 3.83 -0.20
C ASP A 15 11.55 2.39 -0.25
N PRO A 16 11.76 1.83 -1.44
CA PRO A 16 12.38 0.51 -1.58
C PRO A 16 13.75 0.51 -0.89
N LYS A 17 13.97 -0.48 0.01
CA LYS A 17 15.21 -0.64 0.80
C LYS A 17 15.54 0.47 1.82
N GLY A 18 14.71 1.51 1.97
CA GLY A 18 14.97 2.59 2.90
C GLY A 18 16.11 3.54 2.51
N GLU A 19 16.48 3.60 1.22
CA GLU A 19 17.59 4.44 0.76
C GLU A 19 17.29 5.95 0.83
N MET A 20 16.03 6.34 0.62
CA MET A 20 15.63 7.74 0.73
C MET A 20 15.55 8.18 2.20
N LEU A 21 15.00 7.33 3.06
CA LEU A 21 14.96 7.55 4.51
C LEU A 21 16.37 7.73 5.07
N ARG A 22 17.25 6.78 4.79
CA ARG A 22 18.63 6.78 5.28
C ARG A 22 19.38 8.03 4.83
N ALA A 23 19.20 8.41 3.55
CA ALA A 23 19.90 9.56 2.99
C ALA A 23 19.34 10.92 3.49
N THR A 24 18.04 11.06 3.74
CA THR A 24 17.40 12.37 3.94
C THR A 24 16.77 12.57 5.31
N GLY A 25 16.65 11.54 6.13
CA GLY A 25 15.93 11.60 7.41
C GLY A 25 16.52 12.60 8.40
N ASN A 26 17.86 12.69 8.52
CA ASN A 26 18.53 13.67 9.38
C ASN A 26 18.29 15.09 8.90
N LEU A 27 18.39 15.34 7.58
CA LEU A 27 18.08 16.65 7.00
C LEU A 27 16.64 17.08 7.33
N LEU A 28 15.67 16.16 7.19
CA LEU A 28 14.28 16.46 7.49
C LEU A 28 14.07 16.80 8.97
N LYS A 29 14.64 16.03 9.88
CA LYS A 29 14.59 16.33 11.33
C LYS A 29 15.19 17.71 11.65
N GLU A 30 16.34 18.04 11.08
CA GLU A 30 16.98 19.37 11.24
C GLU A 30 16.11 20.51 10.67
N GLN A 31 15.27 20.24 9.67
CA GLN A 31 14.31 21.18 9.10
C GLN A 31 12.97 21.23 9.86
N GLY A 32 12.88 20.55 11.01
CA GLY A 32 11.71 20.56 11.88
C GLY A 32 10.60 19.60 11.46
N TYR A 33 10.91 18.59 10.63
CA TYR A 33 9.94 17.55 10.29
C TYR A 33 9.84 16.50 11.39
N GLU A 34 8.64 16.07 11.66
CA GLU A 34 8.37 14.79 12.32
C GLU A 34 8.54 13.68 11.28
N VAL A 35 9.54 12.81 11.47
CA VAL A 35 9.82 11.68 10.59
C VAL A 35 9.22 10.44 11.19
N LYS A 36 8.31 9.79 10.44
CA LYS A 36 7.65 8.54 10.76
C LYS A 36 8.02 7.47 9.75
N VAL A 37 8.06 6.22 10.20
CA VAL A 37 8.54 5.12 9.36
C VAL A 37 7.61 3.91 9.50
N PHE A 38 6.98 3.51 8.42
CA PHE A 38 6.28 2.24 8.29
C PHE A 38 7.21 1.26 7.59
N ASN A 39 7.79 0.31 8.34
CA ASN A 39 8.90 -0.53 7.87
C ASN A 39 8.49 -2.00 7.74
N LEU A 40 8.31 -2.48 6.51
CA LEU A 40 8.00 -3.88 6.22
C LEU A 40 9.25 -4.77 6.11
N ILE A 41 10.46 -4.19 6.06
CA ILE A 41 11.71 -4.95 6.07
C ILE A 41 12.09 -5.35 7.49
N ALA A 42 11.96 -4.39 8.43
CA ALA A 42 12.21 -4.59 9.85
C ALA A 42 11.00 -4.11 10.66
N PRO A 43 9.92 -4.91 10.79
CA PRO A 43 8.68 -4.49 11.44
C PRO A 43 8.85 -4.08 12.91
N ASP A 44 9.87 -4.60 13.59
CA ASP A 44 10.19 -4.23 14.97
C ASP A 44 10.72 -2.79 15.11
N GLU A 45 11.24 -2.21 14.03
CA GLU A 45 11.70 -0.83 13.94
C GLU A 45 10.63 0.12 13.38
N SER A 46 9.44 -0.38 13.05
CA SER A 46 8.34 0.38 12.46
C SER A 46 7.61 1.19 13.51
N ASP A 47 7.21 2.42 13.18
CA ASP A 47 6.10 3.09 13.87
C ASP A 47 4.80 2.29 13.60
N GLY A 48 3.88 2.33 14.56
CA GLY A 48 2.62 1.61 14.47
C GLY A 48 1.65 2.24 13.47
N TYR A 49 0.96 1.40 12.71
CA TYR A 49 -0.14 1.76 11.84
C TYR A 49 -1.35 0.88 12.14
N ASN A 50 -2.34 1.43 12.83
CA ASN A 50 -3.59 0.72 13.10
C ASN A 50 -4.69 1.20 12.15
N PRO A 51 -5.12 0.38 11.17
CA PRO A 51 -6.17 0.76 10.23
C PRO A 51 -7.51 1.12 10.86
N PHE A 52 -7.84 0.60 12.05
CA PHE A 52 -9.06 0.93 12.76
C PHE A 52 -9.12 2.41 13.18
N SER A 53 -7.97 3.04 13.43
CA SER A 53 -7.88 4.44 13.84
C SER A 53 -8.36 5.44 12.77
N TYR A 54 -8.49 5.01 11.52
CA TYR A 54 -8.87 5.85 10.38
C TYR A 54 -10.27 5.56 9.85
N ILE A 55 -11.08 4.82 10.60
CA ILE A 55 -12.46 4.52 10.26
C ILE A 55 -13.37 5.58 10.88
N ARG A 56 -14.13 6.28 10.06
CA ARG A 56 -15.10 7.30 10.47
C ARG A 56 -16.54 6.82 10.38
N ASP A 57 -16.83 5.99 9.38
CA ASP A 57 -18.17 5.47 9.14
C ASP A 57 -18.11 4.04 8.57
N GLU A 58 -19.26 3.42 8.43
CA GLU A 58 -19.39 2.05 7.91
C GLU A 58 -18.89 1.92 6.45
N LYS A 59 -18.89 3.01 5.69
CA LYS A 59 -18.40 3.00 4.29
C LYS A 59 -16.88 2.87 4.26
N ASP A 60 -16.19 3.45 5.25
CA ASP A 60 -14.74 3.33 5.34
C ASP A 60 -14.32 1.91 5.67
N VAL A 61 -15.12 1.17 6.50
CA VAL A 61 -14.92 -0.27 6.73
C VAL A 61 -15.03 -1.04 5.41
N LEU A 62 -16.11 -0.84 4.64
CA LEU A 62 -16.30 -1.54 3.37
C LEU A 62 -15.15 -1.27 2.40
N LYS A 63 -14.72 -0.03 2.25
CA LYS A 63 -13.58 0.32 1.37
C LYS A 63 -12.28 -0.34 1.81
N LEU A 64 -12.02 -0.37 3.13
CA LEU A 64 -10.80 -0.98 3.67
C LEU A 64 -10.79 -2.49 3.42
N ILE A 65 -11.90 -3.18 3.71
CA ILE A 65 -12.03 -4.62 3.49
C ILE A 65 -11.99 -4.97 2.00
N GLU A 66 -12.69 -4.24 1.13
CA GLU A 66 -12.60 -4.42 -0.31
C GLU A 66 -11.17 -4.24 -0.84
N ASN A 67 -10.47 -3.20 -0.38
CA ASN A 67 -9.06 -2.98 -0.74
C ASN A 67 -8.16 -4.11 -0.26
N LEU A 68 -8.35 -4.59 0.97
CA LEU A 68 -7.62 -5.71 1.54
C LEU A 68 -7.82 -6.99 0.69
N ILE A 69 -9.07 -7.38 0.44
CA ILE A 69 -9.43 -8.59 -0.32
C ILE A 69 -8.84 -8.51 -1.73
N ARG A 70 -9.01 -7.39 -2.42
CA ARG A 70 -8.50 -7.20 -3.77
C ARG A 70 -6.98 -7.31 -3.86
N ASN A 71 -6.27 -6.72 -2.92
CA ASN A 71 -4.81 -6.69 -2.93
C ASN A 71 -4.16 -7.98 -2.41
N THR A 72 -4.93 -8.84 -1.74
CA THR A 72 -4.48 -10.16 -1.28
C THR A 72 -4.95 -11.30 -2.16
N THR A 73 -5.83 -11.05 -3.14
CA THR A 73 -6.26 -12.05 -4.12
C THR A 73 -5.22 -12.21 -5.22
N PRO A 74 -4.68 -13.44 -5.45
CA PRO A 74 -3.68 -13.66 -6.50
C PRO A 74 -4.18 -13.26 -7.88
N LYS A 75 -3.35 -12.58 -8.67
CA LYS A 75 -3.68 -12.17 -10.04
C LYS A 75 -3.98 -13.40 -10.89
N GLY A 76 -5.19 -13.48 -11.46
CA GLY A 76 -5.64 -14.59 -12.29
C GLY A 76 -6.44 -15.67 -11.57
N SER A 77 -6.56 -15.62 -10.25
CA SER A 77 -7.38 -16.54 -9.44
C SER A 77 -8.78 -15.99 -9.13
N GLN A 78 -9.22 -14.93 -9.81
CA GLN A 78 -10.59 -14.43 -9.62
C GLN A 78 -11.57 -15.59 -9.86
N SER A 79 -12.23 -16.01 -8.79
CA SER A 79 -13.33 -16.95 -8.89
C SER A 79 -14.39 -16.32 -9.80
N ASN A 80 -14.91 -17.10 -10.76
CA ASN A 80 -15.98 -16.64 -11.63
C ASN A 80 -17.29 -16.39 -10.85
N ASP A 81 -17.31 -16.70 -9.56
CA ASP A 81 -18.47 -16.53 -8.69
C ASP A 81 -18.20 -15.42 -7.66
N PRO A 82 -18.83 -14.25 -7.82
CA PRO A 82 -18.71 -13.13 -6.87
C PRO A 82 -19.27 -13.42 -5.47
N PHE A 83 -19.93 -14.56 -5.29
CA PHE A 83 -20.55 -14.93 -4.01
C PHE A 83 -19.52 -15.04 -2.89
N TRP A 84 -18.39 -15.72 -3.13
CA TRP A 84 -17.34 -15.95 -2.13
C TRP A 84 -16.75 -14.65 -1.60
N GLU A 85 -16.38 -13.75 -2.52
CA GLU A 85 -15.83 -12.45 -2.18
C GLU A 85 -16.84 -11.60 -1.37
N LYS A 86 -18.09 -11.55 -1.80
CA LYS A 86 -19.14 -10.80 -1.09
C LYS A 86 -19.44 -11.35 0.29
N ALA A 87 -19.41 -12.67 0.45
CA ALA A 87 -19.65 -13.31 1.73
C ALA A 87 -18.49 -13.09 2.72
N GLU A 88 -17.25 -13.09 2.21
CA GLU A 88 -16.06 -12.74 2.98
C GLU A 88 -16.10 -11.25 3.40
N ILE A 89 -16.45 -10.34 2.49
CA ILE A 89 -16.65 -8.91 2.81
C ILE A 89 -17.70 -8.75 3.93
N ALA A 90 -18.79 -9.50 3.88
CA ALA A 90 -19.83 -9.43 4.90
C ALA A 90 -19.32 -9.91 6.27
N LEU A 91 -18.58 -11.03 6.32
CA LEU A 91 -17.96 -11.55 7.54
C LEU A 91 -16.98 -10.54 8.13
N ASP A 92 -15.99 -10.12 7.36
CA ASP A 92 -14.93 -9.22 7.81
C ASP A 92 -15.49 -7.86 8.26
N SER A 93 -16.49 -7.34 7.51
CA SER A 93 -17.17 -6.10 7.88
C SER A 93 -17.98 -6.23 9.17
N ALA A 94 -18.64 -7.38 9.39
CA ALA A 94 -19.39 -7.63 10.62
C ALA A 94 -18.46 -7.62 11.84
N LEU A 95 -17.32 -8.33 11.77
CA LEU A 95 -16.35 -8.41 12.86
C LEU A 95 -15.71 -7.04 13.15
N MET A 96 -15.30 -6.32 12.10
CA MET A 96 -14.67 -5.01 12.24
C MET A 96 -15.64 -3.98 12.84
N LEU A 97 -16.88 -3.93 12.35
CA LEU A 97 -17.93 -3.03 12.87
C LEU A 97 -18.35 -3.38 14.30
N TYR A 98 -18.34 -4.67 14.63
CA TYR A 98 -18.56 -5.11 16.01
C TYR A 98 -17.49 -4.55 16.94
N LEU A 99 -16.21 -4.73 16.61
CA LEU A 99 -15.09 -4.19 17.42
C LEU A 99 -15.16 -2.66 17.56
N LEU A 100 -15.45 -1.95 16.47
CA LEU A 100 -15.55 -0.49 16.50
C LEU A 100 -16.69 0.02 17.41
N SER A 101 -17.74 -0.78 17.59
CA SER A 101 -18.91 -0.39 18.41
C SER A 101 -18.85 -0.88 19.87
N GLN A 102 -18.25 -2.04 20.11
CA GLN A 102 -18.34 -2.73 21.41
C GLN A 102 -17.00 -2.83 22.14
N ALA A 103 -15.87 -2.84 21.42
CA ALA A 103 -14.57 -3.01 22.04
C ALA A 103 -13.94 -1.67 22.44
N PRO A 104 -13.14 -1.63 23.53
CA PRO A 104 -12.35 -0.46 23.87
C PRO A 104 -11.28 -0.18 22.79
N PRO A 105 -10.80 1.08 22.67
CA PRO A 105 -9.87 1.46 21.59
C PRO A 105 -8.60 0.58 21.48
N GLU A 106 -8.12 0.05 22.59
CA GLU A 106 -6.93 -0.81 22.65
C GLU A 106 -7.15 -2.16 21.99
N GLU A 107 -8.41 -2.61 21.92
CA GLU A 107 -8.80 -3.88 21.30
C GLU A 107 -9.30 -3.72 19.86
N GLN A 108 -9.46 -2.50 19.38
CA GLN A 108 -9.86 -2.20 18.01
C GLN A 108 -8.67 -2.37 17.05
N ASN A 109 -8.35 -3.61 16.71
CA ASN A 109 -7.23 -3.97 15.83
C ASN A 109 -7.44 -5.33 15.15
N PHE A 110 -6.58 -5.65 14.17
CA PHE A 110 -6.69 -6.91 13.44
C PHE A 110 -6.37 -8.15 14.27
N ALA A 111 -5.52 -8.06 15.29
CA ALA A 111 -5.23 -9.21 16.15
C ALA A 111 -6.50 -9.63 16.94
N THR A 112 -7.24 -8.67 17.48
CA THR A 112 -8.54 -8.93 18.14
C THR A 112 -9.58 -9.43 17.12
N MET A 113 -9.59 -8.87 15.90
CA MET A 113 -10.47 -9.36 14.84
C MET A 113 -10.21 -10.82 14.49
N MET A 114 -8.95 -11.24 14.44
CA MET A 114 -8.57 -12.65 14.25
C MET A 114 -9.06 -13.54 15.40
N TYR A 115 -8.94 -13.08 16.63
CA TYR A 115 -9.49 -13.79 17.79
C TYR A 115 -11.01 -13.98 17.69
N LEU A 116 -11.77 -12.95 17.29
CA LEU A 116 -13.21 -13.09 17.04
C LEU A 116 -13.52 -14.06 15.91
N MET A 117 -12.72 -14.04 14.84
CA MET A 117 -12.89 -14.96 13.70
C MET A 117 -12.68 -16.42 14.11
N GLU A 118 -11.72 -16.72 14.98
CA GLU A 118 -11.50 -18.05 15.55
C GLU A 118 -12.71 -18.53 16.37
N ASN A 119 -13.45 -17.61 16.98
CA ASN A 119 -14.66 -17.89 17.75
C ASN A 119 -15.94 -17.88 16.90
N ALA A 120 -15.86 -17.56 15.61
CA ALA A 120 -16.97 -17.63 14.64
C ALA A 120 -17.13 -19.06 14.07
N THR A 121 -17.13 -20.09 14.93
CA THR A 121 -17.13 -21.49 14.51
C THR A 121 -18.49 -21.94 13.96
N VAL A 122 -18.48 -22.89 13.02
CA VAL A 122 -19.71 -23.47 12.42
C VAL A 122 -19.62 -24.99 12.50
N LYS A 123 -20.69 -25.65 12.99
CA LYS A 123 -20.83 -27.13 12.98
C LYS A 123 -21.66 -27.53 11.77
N GLU A 124 -21.13 -28.44 10.94
CA GLU A 124 -21.79 -28.89 9.70
C GLU A 124 -23.05 -29.74 9.94
N GLU A 125 -23.06 -30.46 11.08
CA GLU A 125 -24.13 -31.43 11.41
C GLU A 125 -25.16 -30.89 12.41
N ASP A 126 -25.00 -29.63 12.85
CA ASP A 126 -25.86 -29.01 13.85
C ASP A 126 -26.22 -27.57 13.40
N GLU A 127 -27.36 -27.44 12.78
CA GLU A 127 -27.88 -26.14 12.30
C GLU A 127 -28.34 -25.22 13.43
N GLU A 128 -28.59 -25.75 14.63
CA GLU A 128 -28.95 -24.96 15.80
C GLU A 128 -27.74 -24.50 16.63
N TYR A 129 -26.54 -24.93 16.24
CA TYR A 129 -25.32 -24.53 16.93
C TYR A 129 -25.08 -23.03 16.85
N GLN A 130 -24.93 -22.43 18.02
CA GLN A 130 -24.54 -21.03 18.14
C GLN A 130 -23.08 -20.94 18.63
N SER A 131 -22.25 -20.28 17.84
CA SER A 131 -20.87 -19.96 18.22
C SER A 131 -20.83 -18.85 19.27
N PRO A 132 -19.70 -18.66 19.97
CA PRO A 132 -19.52 -17.48 20.84
C PRO A 132 -19.76 -16.16 20.09
N MET A 133 -19.37 -16.08 18.82
CA MET A 133 -19.62 -14.88 18.01
C MET A 133 -21.10 -14.67 17.67
N ASP A 134 -21.87 -15.75 17.49
CA ASP A 134 -23.34 -15.66 17.31
C ASP A 134 -24.00 -15.04 18.57
N GLN A 135 -23.54 -15.42 19.76
CA GLN A 135 -24.06 -14.88 21.01
C GLN A 135 -23.76 -13.37 21.15
N LEU A 136 -22.51 -12.97 20.86
CA LEU A 136 -22.14 -11.55 20.88
C LEU A 136 -22.92 -10.72 19.88
N MET A 137 -23.19 -11.25 18.68
CA MET A 137 -24.03 -10.57 17.69
C MET A 137 -25.49 -10.51 18.07
N ALA A 138 -26.01 -11.53 18.76
CA ALA A 138 -27.37 -11.52 19.30
C ALA A 138 -27.53 -10.49 20.41
N GLU A 139 -26.56 -10.35 21.32
CA GLU A 139 -26.55 -9.31 22.34
C GLU A 139 -26.56 -7.91 21.72
N LEU A 140 -25.72 -7.69 20.70
CA LEU A 140 -25.71 -6.42 19.94
C LEU A 140 -27.06 -6.18 19.22
N GLU A 141 -27.72 -7.23 18.70
CA GLU A 141 -29.01 -7.11 18.04
C GLU A 141 -30.12 -6.72 19.04
N GLU A 142 -30.08 -7.23 20.28
CA GLU A 142 -31.01 -6.84 21.34
C GLU A 142 -30.83 -5.35 21.70
N GLU A 143 -29.60 -4.86 21.79
CA GLU A 143 -29.29 -3.46 22.10
C GLU A 143 -29.58 -2.52 20.92
N ALA A 144 -29.20 -2.92 19.72
CA ALA A 144 -29.27 -2.12 18.50
C ALA A 144 -29.72 -2.93 17.29
N PRO A 145 -31.05 -3.23 17.11
CA PRO A 145 -31.60 -4.13 16.09
C PRO A 145 -31.27 -3.74 14.64
N ASN A 146 -30.90 -2.49 14.41
CA ASN A 146 -30.55 -1.98 13.08
C ASN A 146 -29.05 -1.80 12.87
N HIS A 147 -28.20 -2.26 13.79
CA HIS A 147 -26.77 -2.11 13.68
C HIS A 147 -26.22 -2.78 12.42
N VAL A 148 -25.28 -2.12 11.71
CA VAL A 148 -24.77 -2.62 10.42
C VAL A 148 -23.97 -3.91 10.61
N ALA A 149 -23.23 -4.07 11.72
CA ALA A 149 -22.53 -5.31 12.04
C ALA A 149 -23.47 -6.53 12.05
N VAL A 150 -24.62 -6.41 12.72
CA VAL A 150 -25.65 -7.47 12.80
C VAL A 150 -26.20 -7.79 11.42
N LYS A 151 -26.48 -6.78 10.61
CA LYS A 151 -26.96 -7.00 9.23
C LYS A 151 -25.92 -7.72 8.36
N GLN A 152 -24.66 -7.36 8.46
CA GLN A 152 -23.56 -8.04 7.74
C GLN A 152 -23.37 -9.47 8.25
N TRP A 153 -23.48 -9.69 9.56
CA TRP A 153 -23.44 -11.02 10.14
C TRP A 153 -24.58 -11.91 9.63
N HIS A 154 -25.80 -11.40 9.58
CA HIS A 154 -26.93 -12.13 9.00
C HIS A 154 -26.73 -12.46 7.52
N VAL A 155 -26.12 -11.56 6.73
CA VAL A 155 -25.77 -11.85 5.32
C VAL A 155 -24.78 -13.01 5.24
N PHE A 156 -23.73 -13.01 6.06
CA PHE A 156 -22.77 -14.10 6.13
C PHE A 156 -23.44 -15.43 6.56
N LYS A 157 -24.31 -15.41 7.56
CA LYS A 157 -25.03 -16.60 8.10
C LYS A 157 -26.05 -17.19 7.13
N GLN A 158 -26.42 -16.49 6.03
CA GLN A 158 -27.22 -17.09 4.96
C GLN A 158 -26.46 -18.19 4.21
N ALA A 159 -25.15 -18.25 4.30
CA ALA A 159 -24.37 -19.36 3.77
C ALA A 159 -24.61 -20.62 4.60
N ALA A 160 -24.94 -21.74 3.94
CA ALA A 160 -25.13 -23.04 4.61
C ALA A 160 -23.82 -23.51 5.31
N GLY A 161 -23.94 -24.29 6.37
CA GLY A 161 -22.86 -24.68 7.30
C GLY A 161 -21.50 -24.96 6.67
N LYS A 162 -21.43 -25.82 5.65
CA LYS A 162 -20.20 -26.15 4.94
C LYS A 162 -19.61 -24.97 4.17
N THR A 163 -20.48 -24.15 3.58
CA THR A 163 -20.10 -22.95 2.84
C THR A 163 -19.61 -21.86 3.80
N ALA A 164 -20.31 -21.62 4.88
CA ALA A 164 -19.90 -20.66 5.93
C ALA A 164 -18.53 -21.01 6.51
N LYS A 165 -18.27 -22.29 6.82
CA LYS A 165 -16.96 -22.76 7.27
C LYS A 165 -15.86 -22.48 6.24
N SER A 166 -16.12 -22.68 4.95
CA SER A 166 -15.16 -22.39 3.89
C SER A 166 -14.86 -20.89 3.77
N ILE A 167 -15.85 -20.02 3.99
CA ILE A 167 -15.69 -18.57 3.99
C ILE A 167 -14.79 -18.15 5.17
N ILE A 168 -15.06 -18.65 6.39
CA ILE A 168 -14.24 -18.36 7.58
C ILE A 168 -12.78 -18.79 7.34
N VAL A 169 -12.55 -19.99 6.80
CA VAL A 169 -11.20 -20.46 6.48
C VAL A 169 -10.52 -19.57 5.45
N SER A 170 -11.24 -19.14 4.41
CA SER A 170 -10.69 -18.21 3.39
C SER A 170 -10.27 -16.88 4.02
N ALA A 171 -11.14 -16.27 4.81
CA ALA A 171 -10.85 -15.02 5.52
C ALA A 171 -9.68 -15.18 6.51
N ALA A 172 -9.67 -16.24 7.32
CA ALA A 172 -8.59 -16.51 8.26
C ALA A 172 -7.23 -16.70 7.57
N VAL A 173 -7.17 -17.42 6.44
CA VAL A 173 -5.94 -17.59 5.67
C VAL A 173 -5.47 -16.24 5.08
N ARG A 174 -6.38 -15.41 4.61
CA ARG A 174 -6.07 -14.08 4.08
C ARG A 174 -5.48 -13.16 5.15
N LEU A 175 -6.03 -13.18 6.34
CA LEU A 175 -5.64 -12.36 7.47
C LEU A 175 -4.52 -12.99 8.33
N ALA A 176 -4.03 -14.18 7.97
CA ALA A 176 -3.05 -14.95 8.78
C ALA A 176 -1.77 -14.17 9.11
N ALA A 177 -1.38 -13.21 8.25
CA ALA A 177 -0.21 -12.37 8.52
C ALA A 177 -0.36 -11.53 9.80
N PHE A 178 -1.58 -11.15 10.19
CA PHE A 178 -1.84 -10.40 11.42
C PHE A 178 -1.65 -11.25 12.69
N ASN A 179 -1.53 -12.57 12.58
CA ASN A 179 -1.15 -13.46 13.69
C ASN A 179 0.37 -13.51 13.91
N LEU A 180 1.18 -12.97 12.97
CA LEU A 180 2.62 -12.85 13.19
C LEU A 180 2.89 -11.80 14.26
N PRO A 181 3.65 -12.12 15.34
CA PRO A 181 3.82 -11.20 16.47
C PRO A 181 4.35 -9.83 16.08
N GLN A 182 5.20 -9.74 15.06
CA GLN A 182 5.75 -8.49 14.56
C GLN A 182 4.69 -7.65 13.84
N ILE A 183 3.86 -8.26 13.01
CA ILE A 183 2.79 -7.58 12.28
C ILE A 183 1.67 -7.18 13.25
N ALA A 184 1.30 -8.06 14.17
CA ALA A 184 0.33 -7.75 15.23
C ALA A 184 0.76 -6.50 16.03
N ARG A 185 2.02 -6.43 16.48
CA ARG A 185 2.55 -5.26 17.20
C ARG A 185 2.54 -3.99 16.34
N MET A 186 2.91 -4.10 15.07
CA MET A 186 2.96 -2.97 14.14
C MET A 186 1.56 -2.41 13.83
N THR A 187 0.51 -3.26 13.88
CA THR A 187 -0.86 -2.88 13.53
C THR A 187 -1.81 -2.72 14.72
N ASN A 188 -1.30 -2.86 15.94
CA ASN A 188 -2.10 -2.77 17.16
C ASN A 188 -2.41 -1.32 17.56
N LYS A 189 -1.46 -0.40 17.37
CA LYS A 189 -1.59 1.02 17.76
C LYS A 189 -1.18 1.91 16.59
N ASP A 190 -1.89 3.04 16.45
CA ASP A 190 -1.50 4.05 15.45
C ASP A 190 -0.49 5.04 16.05
N GLU A 191 0.61 5.22 15.33
CA GLU A 191 1.67 6.19 15.61
C GLU A 191 1.97 7.07 14.40
N LEU A 192 1.35 6.76 13.24
CA LEU A 192 1.57 7.49 11.99
C LEU A 192 0.80 8.81 11.94
N ASP A 193 -0.42 8.87 12.48
CA ASP A 193 -1.27 10.07 12.46
C ASP A 193 -1.37 10.68 11.05
N LEU A 194 -1.90 9.90 10.09
CA LEU A 194 -1.92 10.24 8.67
C LEU A 194 -2.66 11.55 8.36
N GLY A 195 -3.68 11.90 9.15
CA GLY A 195 -4.45 13.11 8.98
C GLY A 195 -3.60 14.38 9.12
N SER A 196 -2.64 14.37 10.03
CA SER A 196 -1.80 15.54 10.30
C SER A 196 -0.73 15.83 9.22
N LEU A 197 -0.56 14.95 8.22
CA LEU A 197 0.32 15.19 7.07
C LEU A 197 -0.02 16.51 6.33
N GLY A 198 -1.31 16.85 6.27
CA GLY A 198 -1.78 18.08 5.62
C GLY A 198 -1.74 19.32 6.50
N GLU A 199 -1.46 19.20 7.78
CA GLU A 199 -1.54 20.29 8.75
C GLU A 199 -0.18 20.82 9.22
N ARG A 200 0.79 19.93 9.32
CA ARG A 200 2.15 20.26 9.79
C ARG A 200 3.20 19.54 8.98
N LYS A 201 4.46 20.05 9.01
CA LYS A 201 5.56 19.43 8.27
C LYS A 201 5.89 18.04 8.81
N ARG A 202 5.55 17.03 8.04
CA ARG A 202 5.80 15.61 8.36
C ARG A 202 6.35 14.87 7.15
N ALA A 203 7.07 13.80 7.44
CA ALA A 203 7.54 12.86 6.43
C ALA A 203 7.27 11.44 6.90
N VAL A 204 6.41 10.72 6.18
CA VAL A 204 6.12 9.31 6.41
C VAL A 204 6.81 8.50 5.32
N PHE A 205 7.68 7.61 5.73
CA PHE A 205 8.37 6.67 4.84
C PHE A 205 7.77 5.29 4.96
N CYS A 206 7.30 4.75 3.84
CA CYS A 206 6.90 3.35 3.71
C CYS A 206 8.09 2.56 3.15
N VAL A 207 8.86 1.94 4.03
CA VAL A 207 10.03 1.14 3.65
C VAL A 207 9.57 -0.26 3.29
N ILE A 208 9.77 -0.63 2.03
CA ILE A 208 9.31 -1.90 1.47
C ILE A 208 10.46 -2.75 0.93
N PRO A 209 10.38 -4.08 1.01
CA PRO A 209 11.33 -4.96 0.34
C PRO A 209 11.13 -4.90 -1.19
N ASP A 210 12.21 -5.01 -1.94
CA ASP A 210 12.19 -5.01 -3.42
C ASP A 210 11.90 -6.39 -4.02
N ASN A 211 12.10 -7.45 -3.24
CA ASN A 211 12.01 -8.86 -3.67
C ASN A 211 10.85 -9.64 -3.03
N ASP A 212 10.13 -9.04 -2.09
CA ASP A 212 8.97 -9.65 -1.43
C ASP A 212 7.78 -8.70 -1.43
N THR A 213 6.67 -9.16 -2.00
CA THR A 213 5.42 -8.40 -2.11
C THR A 213 4.32 -8.92 -1.18
N SER A 214 4.62 -9.91 -0.33
CA SER A 214 3.62 -10.59 0.50
C SER A 214 2.85 -9.67 1.44
N LEU A 215 3.49 -8.61 1.96
CA LEU A 215 2.90 -7.61 2.86
C LEU A 215 2.56 -6.28 2.17
N ASN A 216 2.69 -6.17 0.84
CA ASN A 216 2.44 -4.91 0.13
C ASN A 216 0.98 -4.44 0.21
N TYR A 217 0.04 -5.32 0.52
CA TYR A 217 -1.35 -4.95 0.76
C TYR A 217 -1.50 -4.00 1.97
N LEU A 218 -0.64 -4.10 2.99
CA LEU A 218 -0.61 -3.17 4.12
C LEU A 218 -0.29 -1.75 3.67
N VAL A 219 0.63 -1.60 2.71
CA VAL A 219 0.93 -0.29 2.10
C VAL A 219 -0.26 0.21 1.29
N GLY A 220 -0.96 -0.68 0.58
CA GLY A 220 -2.21 -0.34 -0.14
C GLY A 220 -3.30 0.19 0.77
N MET A 221 -3.49 -0.45 1.94
CA MET A 221 -4.40 0.02 2.98
C MET A 221 -3.97 1.39 3.51
N LEU A 222 -2.69 1.56 3.85
CA LEU A 222 -2.13 2.82 4.32
C LEU A 222 -2.34 3.96 3.30
N TYR A 223 -2.05 3.74 2.02
CA TYR A 223 -2.30 4.76 0.99
C TYR A 223 -3.78 5.07 0.83
N THR A 224 -4.64 4.06 0.87
CA THR A 224 -6.09 4.26 0.80
C THR A 224 -6.57 5.18 1.91
N GLN A 225 -6.16 4.90 3.14
CA GLN A 225 -6.53 5.71 4.31
C GLN A 225 -5.82 7.06 4.33
N ALA A 226 -4.55 7.15 3.93
CA ALA A 226 -3.86 8.44 3.82
C ALA A 226 -4.57 9.40 2.86
N PHE A 227 -5.01 8.92 1.69
CA PHE A 227 -5.78 9.76 0.79
C PHE A 227 -7.15 10.12 1.35
N GLN A 228 -7.84 9.20 2.05
CA GLN A 228 -9.12 9.51 2.71
C GLN A 228 -8.94 10.61 3.76
N GLU A 229 -7.91 10.50 4.61
CA GLU A 229 -7.59 11.50 5.62
C GLU A 229 -7.25 12.86 5.02
N LEU A 230 -6.38 12.88 4.02
CA LEU A 230 -5.97 14.13 3.35
C LEU A 230 -7.15 14.81 2.64
N TYR A 231 -8.04 14.04 2.00
CA TYR A 231 -9.23 14.57 1.37
C TYR A 231 -10.22 15.09 2.41
N TYR A 232 -10.42 14.36 3.50
CA TYR A 232 -11.29 14.79 4.59
C TYR A 232 -10.78 16.10 5.21
N CYS A 233 -9.51 16.15 5.57
CA CYS A 233 -8.86 17.34 6.12
C CYS A 233 -9.00 18.55 5.17
N ALA A 234 -8.70 18.37 3.88
CA ALA A 234 -8.84 19.44 2.90
C ALA A 234 -10.29 19.93 2.75
N ASP A 235 -11.25 19.01 2.58
CA ASP A 235 -12.61 19.35 2.19
C ASP A 235 -13.47 19.80 3.37
N HIS A 236 -13.28 19.20 4.57
CA HIS A 236 -14.11 19.46 5.73
C HIS A 236 -13.49 20.45 6.74
N GLU A 237 -12.16 20.44 6.88
CA GLU A 237 -11.49 21.25 7.90
C GLU A 237 -10.85 22.52 7.31
N HIS A 238 -10.42 22.48 6.04
CA HIS A 238 -9.62 23.57 5.42
C HIS A 238 -10.20 24.14 4.11
N LYS A 239 -11.52 24.13 3.91
CA LYS A 239 -12.20 24.80 2.79
C LYS A 239 -11.72 24.37 1.39
N GLY A 240 -11.31 23.13 1.24
CA GLY A 240 -10.96 22.50 -0.03
C GLY A 240 -9.46 22.47 -0.37
N ALA A 241 -8.57 22.94 0.51
CA ALA A 241 -7.13 22.87 0.29
C ALA A 241 -6.35 22.71 1.60
N LEU A 242 -5.37 21.80 1.63
CA LEU A 242 -4.53 21.57 2.79
C LEU A 242 -3.67 22.81 3.11
N PRO A 243 -3.49 23.17 4.39
CA PRO A 243 -2.62 24.26 4.81
C PRO A 243 -1.15 23.98 4.54
N VAL A 244 -0.72 22.73 4.61
CA VAL A 244 0.62 22.28 4.22
C VAL A 244 0.47 21.38 3.00
N PRO A 245 1.09 21.72 1.85
CA PRO A 245 1.08 20.84 0.68
C PRO A 245 1.69 19.48 0.99
N VAL A 246 1.11 18.42 0.46
CA VAL A 246 1.60 17.05 0.63
C VAL A 246 2.12 16.52 -0.71
N ARG A 247 3.35 16.04 -0.73
CA ARG A 247 3.93 15.35 -1.87
C ARG A 247 4.02 13.87 -1.61
N VAL A 248 3.30 13.10 -2.41
CA VAL A 248 3.31 11.64 -2.38
C VAL A 248 4.31 11.16 -3.43
N ILE A 249 5.38 10.53 -3.00
CA ILE A 249 6.46 10.01 -3.87
C ILE A 249 6.36 8.50 -3.83
N GLN A 250 6.00 7.91 -4.95
CA GLN A 250 5.82 6.46 -5.07
C GLN A 250 6.91 5.89 -5.97
N ASP A 251 8.01 5.48 -5.36
CA ASP A 251 9.06 4.75 -6.08
C ASP A 251 8.63 3.30 -6.26
N GLU A 252 8.97 2.71 -7.39
CA GLU A 252 8.48 1.40 -7.83
C GLU A 252 6.95 1.25 -7.76
N TRP A 253 6.24 2.32 -8.12
CA TRP A 253 4.79 2.43 -7.99
C TRP A 253 4.01 1.20 -8.49
N ALA A 254 4.47 0.55 -9.56
CA ALA A 254 3.81 -0.61 -10.12
C ALA A 254 3.89 -1.88 -9.24
N ASN A 255 4.81 -1.90 -8.28
CA ASN A 255 5.04 -3.03 -7.37
C ASN A 255 4.28 -2.88 -6.05
N VAL A 256 3.61 -1.75 -5.84
CA VAL A 256 2.88 -1.45 -4.62
C VAL A 256 1.38 -1.53 -4.88
N ALA A 257 0.62 -2.07 -3.93
CA ALA A 257 -0.84 -2.05 -3.98
C ALA A 257 -1.35 -0.61 -3.95
N GLN A 258 -2.25 -0.27 -4.86
CA GLN A 258 -2.80 1.06 -5.00
C GLN A 258 -4.26 1.12 -4.53
N PRO A 259 -4.76 2.31 -4.09
CA PRO A 259 -6.18 2.52 -3.87
C PRO A 259 -7.02 2.21 -5.10
N ASP A 260 -8.22 1.66 -4.92
CA ASP A 260 -9.11 1.26 -6.02
C ASP A 260 -9.48 2.42 -6.95
N SER A 261 -9.59 3.62 -6.41
CA SER A 261 -9.96 4.82 -7.16
C SER A 261 -8.74 5.67 -7.56
N TYR A 262 -7.54 5.08 -7.66
CA TYR A 262 -6.31 5.81 -7.94
C TYR A 262 -6.38 6.76 -9.17
N PRO A 263 -6.98 6.38 -10.33
CA PRO A 263 -7.16 7.32 -11.44
C PRO A 263 -7.99 8.56 -11.08
N LYS A 264 -9.01 8.41 -10.22
CA LYS A 264 -9.83 9.53 -9.73
C LYS A 264 -9.06 10.41 -8.75
N ILE A 265 -8.27 9.79 -7.86
CA ILE A 265 -7.38 10.50 -6.93
C ILE A 265 -6.41 11.36 -7.75
N LEU A 266 -5.73 10.78 -8.73
CA LEU A 266 -4.78 11.48 -9.59
C LEU A 266 -5.41 12.68 -10.33
N ALA A 267 -6.66 12.54 -10.76
CA ALA A 267 -7.38 13.62 -11.45
C ALA A 267 -7.83 14.77 -10.54
N THR A 268 -7.99 14.54 -9.22
CA THR A 268 -8.65 15.48 -8.30
C THR A 268 -7.77 15.99 -7.15
N CYS A 269 -6.60 15.39 -6.92
CA CYS A 269 -5.74 15.68 -5.77
C CYS A 269 -5.11 17.10 -5.82
N ARG A 270 -4.79 17.63 -7.01
CA ARG A 270 -4.05 18.89 -7.17
C ARG A 270 -4.75 20.10 -6.52
N SER A 271 -6.07 20.21 -6.67
CA SER A 271 -6.84 21.32 -6.06
C SER A 271 -6.74 21.34 -4.54
N ARG A 272 -6.49 20.18 -3.92
CA ARG A 272 -6.33 19.99 -2.47
C ARG A 272 -4.91 20.15 -1.97
N GLN A 273 -3.98 20.61 -2.83
CA GLN A 273 -2.55 20.71 -2.52
C GLN A 273 -1.87 19.35 -2.25
N ILE A 274 -2.36 18.31 -2.92
CA ILE A 274 -1.76 16.96 -2.90
C ILE A 274 -1.11 16.74 -4.27
N PHE A 275 0.19 16.42 -4.28
CA PHE A 275 1.01 16.27 -5.49
C PHE A 275 1.58 14.87 -5.55
N LEU A 276 1.30 14.15 -6.63
CA LEU A 276 1.72 12.77 -6.83
C LEU A 276 2.94 12.71 -7.75
N ASN A 277 3.96 11.97 -7.33
CA ASN A 277 5.13 11.62 -8.14
C ASN A 277 5.14 10.10 -8.33
N ILE A 278 4.74 9.65 -9.51
CA ILE A 278 4.69 8.23 -9.90
C ILE A 278 6.02 7.91 -10.59
N ILE A 279 6.77 6.96 -10.05
CA ILE A 279 8.05 6.51 -10.62
C ILE A 279 7.90 5.05 -11.05
N VAL A 280 8.13 4.79 -12.33
CA VAL A 280 8.02 3.45 -12.92
C VAL A 280 9.23 3.14 -13.79
N GLN A 281 9.55 1.89 -13.92
CA GLN A 281 10.66 1.43 -14.77
C GLN A 281 10.33 1.52 -16.27
N ASN A 282 9.05 1.30 -16.64
CA ASN A 282 8.58 1.31 -18.01
C ASN A 282 7.06 1.49 -18.09
N ILE A 283 6.56 1.80 -19.29
CA ILE A 283 5.11 1.97 -19.54
C ILE A 283 4.36 0.63 -19.53
N ALA A 284 5.03 -0.48 -19.83
CA ALA A 284 4.38 -1.79 -19.82
C ALA A 284 3.84 -2.16 -18.43
N SER A 285 4.50 -1.76 -17.36
CA SER A 285 4.03 -1.98 -16.00
C SER A 285 2.72 -1.21 -15.70
N ILE A 286 2.58 0.02 -16.20
CA ILE A 286 1.33 0.79 -16.06
C ILE A 286 0.19 0.09 -16.84
N LYS A 287 0.48 -0.34 -18.08
CA LYS A 287 -0.48 -1.07 -18.92
C LYS A 287 -0.94 -2.39 -18.30
N ALA A 288 -0.03 -3.10 -17.63
CA ALA A 288 -0.36 -4.36 -16.95
C ALA A 288 -1.33 -4.15 -15.78
N LEU A 289 -1.22 -3.02 -15.06
CA LEU A 289 -2.08 -2.70 -13.92
C LEU A 289 -3.44 -2.12 -14.35
N TYR A 290 -3.46 -1.20 -15.30
CA TYR A 290 -4.64 -0.40 -15.64
C TYR A 290 -5.20 -0.66 -17.05
N LYS A 291 -4.71 -1.67 -17.75
CA LYS A 291 -5.23 -2.10 -19.07
C LYS A 291 -5.66 -0.93 -19.95
N ASP A 292 -6.97 -0.69 -20.08
CA ASP A 292 -7.53 0.36 -20.95
C ASP A 292 -7.43 1.78 -20.34
N GLU A 293 -7.21 1.91 -19.02
CA GLU A 293 -7.14 3.20 -18.32
C GLU A 293 -5.70 3.78 -18.20
N TRP A 294 -4.68 3.04 -18.66
CA TRP A 294 -3.27 3.43 -18.50
C TRP A 294 -2.94 4.80 -19.13
N GLU A 295 -3.53 5.14 -20.27
CA GLU A 295 -3.34 6.45 -20.89
C GLU A 295 -3.90 7.58 -20.03
N GLY A 296 -5.00 7.31 -19.29
CA GLY A 296 -5.58 8.24 -18.34
C GLY A 296 -4.65 8.52 -17.15
N ILE A 297 -3.89 7.53 -16.69
CA ILE A 297 -2.86 7.72 -15.64
C ILE A 297 -1.81 8.73 -16.11
N ILE A 298 -1.21 8.51 -17.28
CA ILE A 298 -0.18 9.40 -17.81
C ILE A 298 -0.78 10.75 -18.19
N GLY A 299 -1.97 10.77 -18.79
CA GLY A 299 -2.66 12.00 -19.24
C GLY A 299 -3.08 12.93 -18.09
N ASN A 300 -3.26 12.41 -16.88
CA ASN A 300 -3.53 13.21 -15.69
C ASN A 300 -2.27 13.78 -15.01
N CYS A 301 -1.07 13.34 -15.43
CA CYS A 301 0.18 13.96 -15.01
C CYS A 301 0.45 15.21 -15.83
N ASP A 302 0.76 16.32 -15.16
CA ASP A 302 1.12 17.56 -15.84
C ASP A 302 2.54 17.53 -16.43
N GLU A 303 3.40 16.66 -15.88
CA GLU A 303 4.78 16.47 -16.27
C GLU A 303 5.09 14.99 -16.49
N LEU A 304 5.87 14.68 -17.53
CA LEU A 304 6.47 13.37 -17.75
C LEU A 304 7.97 13.55 -17.97
N LEU A 305 8.77 12.93 -17.10
CA LEU A 305 10.23 12.93 -17.18
C LEU A 305 10.72 11.55 -17.62
N TYR A 306 11.33 11.47 -18.79
CA TYR A 306 11.96 10.24 -19.28
C TYR A 306 13.47 10.28 -19.03
N LEU A 307 13.96 9.29 -18.27
CA LEU A 307 15.36 9.20 -17.83
C LEU A 307 16.16 8.11 -18.60
N GLY A 308 15.59 7.54 -19.63
CA GLY A 308 16.15 6.39 -20.34
C GLY A 308 15.52 5.06 -19.93
N GLY A 309 15.80 4.01 -20.66
CA GLY A 309 15.27 2.67 -20.42
C GLY A 309 15.58 1.75 -21.59
N ASN A 310 15.20 0.46 -21.52
CA ASN A 310 15.45 -0.54 -22.56
C ASN A 310 14.16 -1.19 -23.09
N GLU A 311 12.96 -0.70 -22.70
CA GLU A 311 11.68 -1.29 -23.09
C GLU A 311 11.15 -0.60 -24.36
N GLN A 312 10.93 -1.39 -25.42
CA GLN A 312 10.57 -0.90 -26.76
C GLN A 312 9.27 -0.09 -26.76
N GLY A 313 8.23 -0.53 -26.05
CA GLY A 313 6.96 0.17 -26.01
C GLY A 313 7.07 1.56 -25.38
N THR A 314 7.98 1.74 -24.43
CA THR A 314 8.30 3.04 -23.84
C THR A 314 8.99 3.94 -24.86
N HIS A 315 9.99 3.42 -25.63
CA HIS A 315 10.68 4.21 -26.65
C HIS A 315 9.71 4.69 -27.73
N GLU A 316 8.83 3.81 -28.24
CA GLU A 316 7.82 4.14 -29.23
C GLU A 316 6.82 5.19 -28.71
N TYR A 317 6.41 5.07 -27.44
CA TYR A 317 5.52 6.04 -26.82
C TYR A 317 6.17 7.43 -26.72
N ILE A 318 7.40 7.51 -26.23
CA ILE A 318 8.18 8.75 -26.13
C ILE A 318 8.41 9.38 -27.52
N SER A 319 8.79 8.57 -28.52
CA SER A 319 8.96 9.02 -29.90
C SER A 319 7.67 9.67 -30.45
N LYS A 320 6.51 9.04 -30.23
CA LYS A 320 5.20 9.58 -30.65
C LYS A 320 4.86 10.88 -29.91
N MET A 321 5.19 10.99 -28.61
CA MET A 321 4.97 12.21 -27.83
C MET A 321 5.83 13.40 -28.31
N LEU A 322 7.05 13.15 -28.78
CA LEU A 322 7.93 14.16 -29.35
C LEU A 322 7.34 14.74 -30.64
N GLY A 323 6.57 13.96 -31.40
CA GLY A 323 5.96 14.38 -32.65
C GLY A 323 6.91 14.30 -33.85
N LYS A 324 6.55 15.02 -34.90
CA LYS A 324 7.27 14.98 -36.21
C LYS A 324 7.72 16.36 -36.63
N GLU A 325 8.84 16.40 -37.31
CA GLU A 325 9.32 17.57 -38.05
C GLU A 325 9.17 17.35 -39.55
N THR A 326 9.08 18.44 -40.32
CA THR A 326 9.09 18.37 -41.78
C THR A 326 10.52 18.45 -42.26
N ILE A 327 10.95 17.45 -42.97
CA ILE A 327 12.27 17.42 -43.60
C ILE A 327 12.13 17.56 -45.12
N ASP A 328 13.03 18.34 -45.72
CA ASP A 328 13.17 18.46 -47.17
C ASP A 328 14.08 17.36 -47.70
N THR A 329 13.50 16.41 -48.43
CA THR A 329 14.24 15.34 -49.05
C THR A 329 14.51 15.67 -50.50
N ARG A 330 15.79 15.67 -50.91
CA ARG A 330 16.20 15.87 -52.28
C ARG A 330 16.66 14.54 -52.86
N THR A 331 15.91 14.06 -53.88
CA THR A 331 16.27 12.82 -54.57
C THR A 331 16.86 13.20 -55.95
N HIS A 332 18.08 12.75 -56.24
CA HIS A 332 18.73 12.95 -57.52
C HIS A 332 18.64 11.70 -58.37
N GLY A 333 17.91 11.76 -59.45
CA GLY A 333 17.88 10.72 -60.49
C GLY A 333 18.83 11.06 -61.62
N LYS A 334 19.81 10.17 -61.92
CA LYS A 334 20.71 10.28 -63.09
C LYS A 334 20.55 9.06 -63.97
N THR A 335 20.00 9.24 -65.15
CA THR A 335 19.91 8.18 -66.13
C THR A 335 21.16 8.23 -67.11
N LYS A 336 21.94 7.18 -67.11
CA LYS A 336 23.07 7.04 -68.03
C LYS A 336 22.58 6.41 -69.37
N GLY A 337 22.53 7.21 -70.41
CA GLY A 337 22.18 6.78 -71.80
C GLY A 337 22.51 7.88 -72.82
N ARG A 338 22.31 7.62 -74.13
CA ARG A 338 22.67 8.54 -75.24
C ARG A 338 21.90 9.88 -75.22
N SER A 339 20.84 10.01 -74.34
CA SER A 339 20.19 11.26 -74.01
C SER A 339 19.97 11.25 -72.47
N GLY A 340 21.08 11.34 -71.67
CA GLY A 340 21.02 11.38 -70.21
C GLY A 340 20.22 12.53 -69.71
N SER A 341 19.26 12.29 -68.79
CA SER A 341 18.51 13.30 -68.10
C SER A 341 18.92 13.33 -66.61
N TYR A 342 18.95 14.51 -66.07
CA TYR A 342 19.13 14.79 -64.64
C TYR A 342 17.83 15.35 -64.10
N SER A 343 17.25 14.68 -63.11
CA SER A 343 16.06 15.18 -62.41
C SER A 343 16.37 15.34 -60.92
N THR A 344 16.00 16.47 -60.38
CA THR A 344 16.02 16.71 -58.93
C THR A 344 14.58 16.80 -58.50
N ASN A 345 14.17 15.88 -57.63
CA ASN A 345 12.84 15.91 -57.04
C ASN A 345 12.95 16.41 -55.60
N TYR A 346 12.14 17.42 -55.27
CA TYR A 346 12.00 17.96 -53.91
C TYR A 346 10.74 17.38 -53.31
N GLN A 347 10.88 16.69 -52.18
CA GLN A 347 9.74 16.12 -51.45
C GLN A 347 9.85 16.49 -50.00
N ASN A 348 8.78 17.07 -49.47
CA ASN A 348 8.64 17.31 -48.02
C ASN A 348 8.04 16.07 -47.40
N SER A 349 8.72 15.49 -46.42
CA SER A 349 8.24 14.34 -45.67
C SER A 349 8.29 14.62 -44.16
N GLY A 350 7.30 14.10 -43.41
CA GLY A 350 7.33 14.15 -41.96
C GLY A 350 8.25 13.07 -41.39
N ARG A 351 9.27 13.44 -40.63
CA ARG A 351 10.12 12.53 -39.85
C ARG A 351 9.83 12.71 -38.37
N GLU A 352 9.85 11.64 -37.60
CA GLU A 352 9.82 11.71 -36.14
C GLU A 352 11.04 12.50 -35.64
N LEU A 353 10.85 13.41 -34.67
CA LEU A 353 11.93 14.21 -34.08
C LEU A 353 13.04 13.31 -33.52
N LEU A 354 12.66 12.24 -32.80
CA LEU A 354 13.52 11.11 -32.49
C LEU A 354 12.73 9.82 -32.77
N THR A 355 13.30 8.92 -33.55
CA THR A 355 12.73 7.59 -33.71
C THR A 355 12.84 6.77 -32.41
N GLY A 356 12.08 5.69 -32.27
CA GLY A 356 12.19 4.80 -31.11
C GLY A 356 13.62 4.31 -30.88
N ASP A 357 14.37 4.03 -31.93
CA ASP A 357 15.77 3.63 -31.83
C ASP A 357 16.68 4.78 -31.35
N GLU A 358 16.43 5.99 -31.79
CA GLU A 358 17.18 7.18 -31.34
C GLU A 358 16.84 7.51 -29.88
N VAL A 359 15.59 7.33 -29.44
CA VAL A 359 15.18 7.43 -28.02
C VAL A 359 15.91 6.39 -27.16
N ARG A 360 16.06 5.14 -27.66
CA ARG A 360 16.82 4.08 -26.98
C ARG A 360 18.29 4.43 -26.82
N LEU A 361 18.85 5.14 -27.79
CA LEU A 361 20.25 5.56 -27.81
C LEU A 361 20.52 6.91 -27.15
N LEU A 362 19.50 7.49 -26.48
CA LEU A 362 19.68 8.74 -25.73
C LEU A 362 20.82 8.57 -24.72
N ASP A 363 21.76 9.50 -24.77
CA ASP A 363 22.91 9.52 -23.83
C ASP A 363 22.41 9.56 -22.37
N ASN A 364 23.01 8.74 -21.50
CA ASN A 364 22.61 8.61 -20.10
C ASN A 364 22.72 9.90 -19.29
N ASP A 365 23.47 10.88 -19.75
CA ASP A 365 23.56 12.20 -19.08
C ASP A 365 22.31 13.07 -19.33
N TYR A 366 21.47 12.71 -20.30
CA TYR A 366 20.31 13.51 -20.69
C TYR A 366 18.98 12.90 -20.29
N ALA A 367 17.98 13.76 -20.17
CA ALA A 367 16.58 13.42 -19.95
C ALA A 367 15.69 14.16 -20.94
N LEU A 368 14.50 13.61 -21.18
CA LEU A 368 13.44 14.28 -21.92
C LEU A 368 12.34 14.69 -20.94
N LEU A 369 12.01 15.97 -20.92
CA LEU A 369 10.93 16.53 -20.09
C LEU A 369 9.78 16.99 -20.98
N PHE A 370 8.60 16.50 -20.68
CA PHE A 370 7.32 16.93 -21.28
C PHE A 370 6.52 17.65 -20.21
N VAL A 371 6.10 18.86 -20.50
CA VAL A 371 5.23 19.66 -19.64
C VAL A 371 3.97 20.01 -20.43
N ARG A 372 2.80 19.89 -19.81
CA ARG A 372 1.53 20.17 -20.45
C ARG A 372 1.49 21.60 -21.02
N GLY A 373 1.22 21.73 -22.31
CA GLY A 373 1.15 23.01 -23.01
C GLY A 373 2.48 23.57 -23.50
N GLU A 374 3.61 22.89 -23.21
CA GLU A 374 4.93 23.29 -23.62
C GLU A 374 5.54 22.31 -24.64
N ARG A 375 6.59 22.74 -25.34
CA ARG A 375 7.39 21.86 -26.19
C ARG A 375 8.26 20.96 -25.33
N ALA A 376 8.47 19.74 -25.78
CA ALA A 376 9.40 18.82 -25.12
C ALA A 376 10.80 19.42 -25.04
N VAL A 377 11.45 19.21 -23.92
CA VAL A 377 12.81 19.71 -23.64
C VAL A 377 13.75 18.52 -23.42
N ILE A 378 14.91 18.59 -24.06
CA ILE A 378 16.06 17.73 -23.74
C ILE A 378 17.06 18.52 -22.90
N ASP A 379 17.42 17.99 -21.73
CA ASP A 379 18.40 18.64 -20.85
C ASP A 379 19.20 17.58 -20.09
N ARG A 380 20.29 18.02 -19.48
CA ARG A 380 21.11 17.15 -18.64
C ARG A 380 20.35 16.74 -17.38
N LYS A 381 20.51 15.49 -16.97
CA LYS A 381 20.02 15.02 -15.68
C LYS A 381 20.58 15.87 -14.56
N TYR A 382 19.73 16.14 -13.56
CA TYR A 382 20.13 16.95 -12.42
C TYR A 382 21.25 16.23 -11.62
N ASP A 383 22.36 16.94 -11.44
CA ASP A 383 23.45 16.48 -10.59
C ASP A 383 23.10 16.74 -9.12
N ILE A 384 22.77 15.70 -8.38
CA ILE A 384 22.36 15.79 -6.97
C ILE A 384 23.45 16.44 -6.10
N MET A 385 24.73 16.30 -6.49
CA MET A 385 25.87 16.89 -5.77
C MET A 385 25.87 18.43 -5.79
N LYS A 386 25.08 19.03 -6.68
CA LYS A 386 24.89 20.49 -6.73
C LYS A 386 23.73 20.99 -5.88
N HIS A 387 22.98 20.08 -5.23
CA HIS A 387 21.86 20.52 -4.39
C HIS A 387 22.35 21.29 -3.15
N PRO A 388 21.72 22.43 -2.78
CA PRO A 388 22.15 23.23 -1.63
C PRO A 388 22.26 22.44 -0.32
N ASN A 389 21.37 21.48 -0.10
CA ASN A 389 21.32 20.66 1.12
C ASN A 389 22.12 19.37 1.04
N ILE A 390 22.91 19.13 -0.02
CA ILE A 390 23.61 17.85 -0.21
C ILE A 390 24.50 17.46 0.97
N LYS A 391 25.24 18.41 1.52
CA LYS A 391 26.16 18.19 2.64
C LYS A 391 25.49 17.74 3.94
N ARG A 392 24.17 17.85 4.01
CA ARG A 392 23.34 17.44 5.16
C ARG A 392 22.67 16.08 4.93
N THR A 393 23.03 15.39 3.87
CA THR A 393 22.53 14.07 3.50
C THR A 393 23.66 13.05 3.47
N GLU A 394 23.35 11.77 3.60
CA GLU A 394 24.32 10.68 3.47
C GLU A 394 25.10 10.76 2.14
N ASP A 395 24.40 11.05 1.03
CA ASP A 395 25.01 11.20 -0.30
C ASP A 395 26.10 12.31 -0.30
N GLY A 396 25.98 13.32 0.55
CA GLY A 396 26.95 14.40 0.72
C GLY A 396 27.94 14.20 1.85
N GLY A 397 27.96 13.03 2.48
CA GLY A 397 28.91 12.63 3.53
C GLY A 397 28.45 12.90 4.96
N ALA A 398 27.16 13.26 5.18
CA ALA A 398 26.58 13.29 6.52
C ALA A 398 26.30 11.85 7.02
N GLU A 399 26.04 11.70 8.31
CA GLU A 399 25.65 10.43 8.90
C GLU A 399 24.32 9.94 8.33
N ALA A 400 24.22 8.63 8.10
CA ALA A 400 23.00 7.98 7.70
C ALA A 400 21.94 8.12 8.81
N TYR A 401 20.69 8.36 8.42
CA TYR A 401 19.59 8.37 9.38
C TYR A 401 19.29 6.95 9.86
N VAL A 402 19.18 6.82 11.17
CA VAL A 402 18.70 5.59 11.83
C VAL A 402 17.41 5.95 12.55
N HIS A 403 16.33 5.25 12.18
CA HIS A 403 15.05 5.44 12.85
C HIS A 403 15.11 4.81 14.23
N GLN A 404 14.79 5.60 15.24
CA GLN A 404 14.62 5.11 16.60
C GLN A 404 13.13 5.22 16.91
N ARG A 405 12.46 4.09 16.96
CA ARG A 405 11.13 4.02 17.55
C ARG A 405 11.27 4.47 19.00
N ALA A 406 10.41 5.39 19.44
CA ALA A 406 10.22 5.60 20.85
C ALA A 406 9.67 4.27 21.38
N VAL A 407 10.53 3.43 21.95
CA VAL A 407 10.09 2.23 22.64
C VAL A 407 9.18 2.74 23.75
N PRO A 408 7.88 2.43 23.76
CA PRO A 408 7.09 2.70 24.95
C PRO A 408 7.82 1.99 26.06
N ASP A 409 8.07 2.70 27.13
CA ASP A 409 8.55 2.09 28.36
C ASP A 409 7.46 1.12 28.82
N TYR A 410 7.55 -0.14 28.41
CA TYR A 410 6.80 -1.27 28.97
C TYR A 410 7.45 -1.67 30.30
N SER A 411 7.80 -0.73 31.16
CA SER A 411 7.74 -0.99 32.56
C SER A 411 6.25 -1.34 32.80
N LEU A 412 6.01 -2.63 32.98
CA LEU A 412 4.72 -3.08 33.53
C LEU A 412 4.39 -2.11 34.67
N PRO A 413 3.21 -1.44 34.66
CA PRO A 413 2.82 -0.68 35.83
C PRO A 413 3.05 -1.62 37.00
N ASP A 414 3.76 -1.15 38.04
CA ASP A 414 3.90 -1.91 39.27
C ASP A 414 2.49 -2.43 39.59
N LEU A 415 2.29 -3.71 39.32
CA LEU A 415 1.02 -4.34 39.65
C LEU A 415 0.86 -4.14 41.14
N PRO A 416 -0.26 -3.60 41.62
CA PRO A 416 -0.47 -3.32 43.05
C PRO A 416 -0.57 -4.59 43.87
N TYR A 417 -0.23 -5.75 43.30
CA TYR A 417 -0.23 -7.05 43.94
C TYR A 417 1.23 -7.38 44.28
N GLY A 418 1.55 -7.37 45.58
CA GLY A 418 2.78 -7.96 46.09
C GLY A 418 2.81 -9.47 45.83
N GLU A 419 3.99 -10.07 45.87
CA GLU A 419 4.13 -11.55 45.74
C GLU A 419 3.29 -12.32 46.80
N GLU A 420 2.76 -11.65 47.79
CA GLU A 420 1.91 -12.19 48.87
C GLU A 420 0.44 -12.36 48.43
N ASP A 421 0.00 -11.78 47.33
CA ASP A 421 -1.39 -11.82 46.84
C ASP A 421 -1.65 -12.91 45.80
N LEU A 422 -0.64 -13.71 45.46
CA LEU A 422 -0.79 -14.90 44.61
C LEU A 422 -1.24 -16.06 45.50
N GLU A 423 -2.53 -16.30 45.65
CA GLU A 423 -3.05 -17.57 46.14
C GLU A 423 -2.61 -18.66 45.18
N TYR A 424 -1.75 -19.56 45.65
CA TYR A 424 -1.41 -20.78 44.92
C TYR A 424 -2.69 -21.60 44.78
N ILE A 425 -3.21 -21.74 43.57
CA ILE A 425 -4.20 -22.76 43.26
C ILE A 425 -3.42 -24.07 43.28
N GLU A 426 -3.48 -24.81 44.39
CA GLU A 426 -3.08 -26.22 44.43
C GLU A 426 -3.99 -26.96 43.42
N ILE A 427 -3.40 -27.39 42.33
CA ILE A 427 -4.03 -28.37 41.44
C ILE A 427 -4.13 -29.63 42.27
N MET A 428 -5.31 -29.94 42.78
CA MET A 428 -5.60 -31.25 43.38
C MET A 428 -5.43 -32.29 42.29
N GLU A 429 -4.36 -33.05 42.36
CA GLU A 429 -4.22 -34.27 41.60
C GLU A 429 -5.39 -35.20 41.95
N ASP A 430 -6.11 -35.68 40.97
CA ASP A 430 -7.21 -36.61 41.11
C ASP A 430 -6.67 -37.94 41.68
N PRO A 431 -7.14 -38.41 42.87
CA PRO A 431 -6.55 -39.58 43.53
C PRO A 431 -6.94 -40.92 42.90
N ASP A 432 -7.60 -40.96 41.76
CA ASP A 432 -8.16 -42.18 41.17
C ASP A 432 -7.41 -42.74 39.93
N GLU A 433 -6.18 -42.29 39.65
CA GLU A 433 -5.32 -42.97 38.66
C GLU A 433 -4.19 -43.83 39.28
N GLU A 434 -4.52 -44.68 40.27
CA GLU A 434 -3.72 -45.81 40.63
C GLU A 434 -4.48 -47.10 40.36
N GLY A 435 -4.03 -47.85 39.34
CA GLY A 435 -4.33 -49.26 39.26
C GLY A 435 -4.76 -49.82 37.93
N GLU A 436 -3.78 -50.20 37.14
CA GLU A 436 -3.79 -51.50 36.46
C GLU A 436 -2.42 -51.74 35.80
N THR A 437 -1.50 -52.31 36.62
CA THR A 437 -0.36 -53.05 36.10
C THR A 437 -0.86 -54.45 35.77
N ASP A 438 -0.96 -54.78 34.50
CA ASP A 438 -1.15 -56.16 34.06
C ASP A 438 0.20 -56.76 33.70
N GLU A 439 0.66 -57.61 34.60
CA GLU A 439 1.73 -58.61 34.38
C GLU A 439 1.22 -59.68 33.46
N THR A 440 1.84 -59.86 32.31
CA THR A 440 1.81 -61.18 31.63
C THR A 440 3.18 -61.43 31.01
N GLU A 441 3.88 -62.27 31.74
CA GLU A 441 4.79 -63.39 31.49
C GLU A 441 5.25 -63.67 30.05
N GLU A 442 6.56 -63.85 29.96
CA GLU A 442 7.31 -64.51 28.92
C GLU A 442 6.87 -65.98 28.73
N GLU A 443 6.86 -66.41 27.46
CA GLU A 443 7.26 -67.77 26.97
C GLU A 443 7.27 -67.64 25.43
N GLY A 444 8.29 -67.83 24.60
CA GLY A 444 9.27 -68.91 24.56
C GLY A 444 9.00 -69.74 23.30
N HIS A 445 10.03 -69.88 22.38
CA HIS A 445 10.13 -70.86 21.26
C HIS A 445 9.44 -70.41 19.91
N GLU A 446 10.11 -70.43 18.78
CA GLU A 446 11.28 -71.01 18.07
C GLU A 446 11.75 -70.03 16.98
#